data_9e37554a0016dc04dcf84d1fd869f2f7
#
_entry.id   9e37554a0016dc04dcf84d1fd869f2f7
#
_cell.length_a   1.000
_cell.length_b   1.000
_cell.length_c   1.000
_cell.angle_alpha   90.00
_cell.angle_beta   90.00
_cell.angle_gamma   90.00
#
_symmetry.space_group_name_H-M   'P 1'
#
loop_
_entity.id
_entity.type
_entity.pdbx_description
1 polymer ?
#
loop_
_entity_poly.entity_id
_entity_poly.type
_entity_poly.pdbx_seq_one_letter_code
_entity_poly.pdbx_strand_id
1 'polypeptide(L)'
;MFWEQGYETTSIGDLEEKTGLDRSSLYHAFGNKRALFDGALRSYVENNINARLAGMRQPDAGVDTIVEFFAGMANVFRTDPRADRGCLMVNTIGELGARDPRTAEVGTAYRESFREAFGAALSQAACKGDVDAARSRRGAELLTAITMGLFVTARIDLADAAEVCDAVAAEVASWRARVNPTNRRRAEAEKR
;
A
#
# COMPACT_ATOMS: atom_id res chain seq x y z
N MET A 1 -5.34 8.77 17.35
CA MET A 1 -6.78 8.77 17.60
C MET A 1 -7.56 8.27 16.40
N PHE A 2 -7.74 9.01 15.31
CA PHE A 2 -8.49 8.54 14.14
C PHE A 2 -8.06 7.16 13.63
N TRP A 3 -6.78 6.83 13.72
CA TRP A 3 -6.28 5.51 13.33
C TRP A 3 -6.68 4.39 14.30
N GLU A 4 -6.81 4.71 15.58
CA GLU A 4 -7.12 3.75 16.66
C GLU A 4 -8.61 3.53 16.82
N GLN A 5 -9.38 4.60 16.77
CA GLN A 5 -10.81 4.62 17.11
C GLN A 5 -11.74 4.78 15.90
N GLY A 6 -11.22 5.28 14.77
CA GLY A 6 -12.02 5.66 13.61
C GLY A 6 -12.51 7.12 13.68
N TYR A 7 -13.20 7.52 12.63
CA TYR A 7 -13.72 8.89 12.49
C TYR A 7 -14.96 9.14 13.35
N GLU A 8 -15.96 8.24 13.30
CA GLU A 8 -17.25 8.46 13.94
C GLU A 8 -17.11 8.52 15.47
N THR A 9 -16.34 7.58 16.02
CA THR A 9 -16.15 7.43 17.47
C THR A 9 -15.22 8.47 18.09
N THR A 10 -14.32 9.07 17.32
CA THR A 10 -13.44 10.15 17.82
C THR A 10 -14.24 11.44 18.02
N SER A 11 -14.38 11.91 19.25
CA SER A 11 -15.03 13.18 19.57
C SER A 11 -14.07 14.38 19.46
N ILE A 12 -14.61 15.62 19.47
CA ILE A 12 -13.76 16.81 19.58
C ILE A 12 -13.08 16.86 20.95
N GLY A 13 -13.75 16.45 22.03
CA GLY A 13 -13.14 16.39 23.36
C GLY A 13 -11.90 15.46 23.41
N ASP A 14 -11.97 14.30 22.75
CA ASP A 14 -10.82 13.41 22.64
C ASP A 14 -9.65 14.07 21.89
N LEU A 15 -9.96 14.86 20.86
CA LEU A 15 -8.94 15.60 20.10
C LEU A 15 -8.33 16.73 20.93
N GLU A 16 -9.15 17.46 21.74
CA GLU A 16 -8.67 18.47 22.70
C GLU A 16 -7.69 17.86 23.70
N GLU A 17 -8.07 16.74 24.32
CA GLU A 17 -7.23 16.03 25.28
C GLU A 17 -5.91 15.57 24.64
N LYS A 18 -5.96 14.99 23.44
CA LYS A 18 -4.79 14.44 22.76
C LYS A 18 -3.83 15.48 22.23
N THR A 19 -4.35 16.62 21.76
CA THR A 19 -3.54 17.69 21.13
C THR A 19 -3.13 18.78 22.11
N GLY A 20 -3.80 18.90 23.25
CA GLY A 20 -3.65 20.01 24.17
C GLY A 20 -4.21 21.36 23.64
N LEU A 21 -4.92 21.33 22.52
CA LEU A 21 -5.57 22.48 21.92
C LEU A 21 -7.04 22.53 22.33
N ASP A 22 -7.56 23.72 22.63
CA ASP A 22 -8.98 23.88 22.88
C ASP A 22 -9.81 23.81 21.58
N ARG A 23 -11.12 23.63 21.71
CA ARG A 23 -12.08 23.53 20.61
C ARG A 23 -11.99 24.72 19.65
N SER A 24 -11.81 25.93 20.19
CA SER A 24 -11.72 27.14 19.38
C SER A 24 -10.49 27.12 18.48
N SER A 25 -9.34 26.75 19.04
CA SER A 25 -8.08 26.60 18.32
C SER A 25 -8.16 25.51 17.24
N LEU A 26 -8.77 24.35 17.54
CA LEU A 26 -8.99 23.27 16.57
C LEU A 26 -9.86 23.74 15.41
N TYR A 27 -10.99 24.42 15.70
CA TYR A 27 -11.86 24.91 14.64
C TYR A 27 -11.27 26.09 13.87
N HIS A 28 -10.47 26.94 14.53
CA HIS A 28 -9.76 28.01 13.83
C HIS A 28 -8.73 27.44 12.84
N ALA A 29 -7.99 26.41 13.25
CA ALA A 29 -6.94 25.80 12.42
C ALA A 29 -7.50 24.94 11.27
N PHE A 30 -8.55 24.16 11.52
CA PHE A 30 -9.03 23.14 10.60
C PHE A 30 -10.47 23.33 10.09
N GLY A 31 -11.22 24.25 10.67
CA GLY A 31 -12.63 24.52 10.35
C GLY A 31 -13.60 23.58 11.05
N ASN A 32 -13.45 22.27 10.90
CA ASN A 32 -14.30 21.26 11.53
C ASN A 32 -13.60 19.91 11.66
N LYS A 33 -14.20 18.96 12.42
CA LYS A 33 -13.67 17.61 12.62
C LYS A 33 -13.39 16.89 11.29
N ARG A 34 -14.27 17.05 10.30
CA ARG A 34 -14.11 16.41 9.00
C ARG A 34 -12.88 16.95 8.25
N ALA A 35 -12.69 18.24 8.22
CA ALA A 35 -11.53 18.85 7.55
C ALA A 35 -10.21 18.46 8.22
N LEU A 36 -10.18 18.37 9.55
CA LEU A 36 -9.04 17.84 10.30
C LEU A 36 -8.75 16.38 9.91
N PHE A 37 -9.80 15.55 9.86
CA PHE A 37 -9.67 14.14 9.46
C PHE A 37 -9.17 14.00 8.03
N ASP A 38 -9.75 14.73 7.07
CA ASP A 38 -9.32 14.73 5.67
C ASP A 38 -7.84 15.19 5.53
N GLY A 39 -7.41 16.14 6.36
CA GLY A 39 -6.01 16.57 6.46
C GLY A 39 -5.09 15.46 6.98
N ALA A 40 -5.52 14.74 8.01
CA ALA A 40 -4.78 13.61 8.58
C ALA A 40 -4.64 12.45 7.56
N LEU A 41 -5.70 12.14 6.80
CA LEU A 41 -5.67 11.14 5.73
C LEU A 41 -4.69 11.53 4.62
N ARG A 42 -4.73 12.78 4.15
CA ARG A 42 -3.78 13.26 3.14
C ARG A 42 -2.34 13.14 3.62
N SER A 43 -2.06 13.66 4.82
CA SER A 43 -0.72 13.58 5.41
C SER A 43 -0.24 12.12 5.55
N TYR A 44 -1.13 11.21 5.93
CA TYR A 44 -0.81 9.79 6.03
C TYR A 44 -0.42 9.20 4.66
N VAL A 45 -1.20 9.46 3.62
CA VAL A 45 -0.92 8.96 2.27
C VAL A 45 0.39 9.54 1.74
N GLU A 46 0.59 10.85 1.86
CA GLU A 46 1.78 11.53 1.36
C GLU A 46 3.05 11.04 2.05
N ASN A 47 3.06 10.98 3.39
CA ASN A 47 4.26 10.72 4.16
C ASN A 47 4.56 9.23 4.38
N ASN A 48 3.55 8.36 4.32
CA ASN A 48 3.75 6.93 4.58
C ASN A 48 3.61 6.08 3.32
N ILE A 49 2.58 6.31 2.51
CA ILE A 49 2.26 5.41 1.41
C ILE A 49 3.09 5.74 0.18
N ASN A 50 3.12 7.01 -0.23
CA ASN A 50 3.88 7.42 -1.41
C ASN A 50 5.38 7.14 -1.26
N ALA A 51 5.94 7.32 -0.06
CA ALA A 51 7.32 6.98 0.23
C ALA A 51 7.61 5.48 0.03
N ARG A 52 6.70 4.60 0.50
CA ARG A 52 6.82 3.14 0.34
C ARG A 52 6.70 2.68 -1.11
N LEU A 53 5.89 3.37 -1.91
CA LEU A 53 5.67 3.05 -3.33
C LEU A 53 6.71 3.67 -4.27
N ALA A 54 7.54 4.61 -3.80
CA ALA A 54 8.46 5.36 -4.64
C ALA A 54 9.45 4.45 -5.40
N GLY A 55 9.97 3.41 -4.75
CA GLY A 55 10.90 2.46 -5.37
C GLY A 55 10.32 1.74 -6.57
N MET A 56 9.02 1.42 -6.56
CA MET A 56 8.35 0.70 -7.65
C MET A 56 8.17 1.55 -8.92
N ARG A 57 8.30 2.86 -8.81
CA ARG A 57 8.17 3.81 -9.93
C ARG A 57 9.52 4.16 -10.57
N GLN A 58 10.64 3.63 -10.04
CA GLN A 58 11.96 3.88 -10.58
C GLN A 58 12.20 3.11 -11.89
N PRO A 59 13.08 3.59 -12.79
CA PRO A 59 13.35 2.94 -14.07
C PRO A 59 13.95 1.53 -13.95
N ASP A 60 14.63 1.25 -12.85
CA ASP A 60 15.25 -0.04 -12.54
C ASP A 60 14.34 -0.99 -11.75
N ALA A 61 13.13 -0.54 -11.37
CA ALA A 61 12.16 -1.37 -10.67
C ALA A 61 11.85 -2.68 -11.41
N GLY A 62 11.41 -3.68 -10.67
CA GLY A 62 11.12 -5.00 -11.22
C GLY A 62 10.59 -5.97 -10.16
N VAL A 63 10.76 -7.24 -10.43
CA VAL A 63 10.34 -8.33 -9.52
C VAL A 63 10.97 -8.15 -8.13
N ASP A 64 12.27 -7.85 -8.07
CA ASP A 64 12.98 -7.69 -6.79
C ASP A 64 12.41 -6.55 -5.95
N THR A 65 12.09 -5.43 -6.57
CA THR A 65 11.48 -4.29 -5.88
C THR A 65 10.15 -4.65 -5.22
N ILE A 66 9.35 -5.50 -5.88
CA ILE A 66 8.09 -5.99 -5.31
C ILE A 66 8.36 -6.98 -4.17
N VAL A 67 9.33 -7.88 -4.33
CA VAL A 67 9.76 -8.81 -3.27
C VAL A 67 10.21 -8.04 -2.03
N GLU A 68 11.06 -7.02 -2.20
CA GLU A 68 11.56 -6.16 -1.13
C GLU A 68 10.42 -5.40 -0.43
N PHE A 69 9.41 -4.96 -1.17
CA PHE A 69 8.24 -4.31 -0.60
C PHE A 69 7.50 -5.24 0.37
N PHE A 70 7.19 -6.47 -0.02
CA PHE A 70 6.51 -7.43 0.84
C PHE A 70 7.40 -7.91 2.00
N ALA A 71 8.70 -8.12 1.77
CA ALA A 71 9.65 -8.43 2.83
C ALA A 71 9.75 -7.29 3.86
N GLY A 72 9.75 -6.05 3.40
CA GLY A 72 9.69 -4.86 4.26
C GLY A 72 8.41 -4.79 5.09
N MET A 73 7.26 -5.12 4.50
CA MET A 73 5.99 -5.21 5.23
C MET A 73 6.03 -6.33 6.28
N ALA A 74 6.53 -7.51 5.95
CA ALA A 74 6.71 -8.63 6.88
C ALA A 74 7.57 -8.21 8.09
N ASN A 75 8.67 -7.52 7.82
CA ASN A 75 9.54 -7.00 8.88
C ASN A 75 8.79 -6.01 9.80
N VAL A 76 8.03 -5.08 9.24
CA VAL A 76 7.23 -4.13 10.04
C VAL A 76 6.22 -4.87 10.91
N PHE A 77 5.51 -5.87 10.37
CA PHE A 77 4.54 -6.66 11.14
C PHE A 77 5.20 -7.46 12.27
N ARG A 78 6.46 -7.87 12.12
CA ARG A 78 7.20 -8.59 13.18
C ARG A 78 7.80 -7.67 14.23
N THR A 79 8.14 -6.43 13.89
CA THR A 79 8.99 -5.59 14.75
C THR A 79 8.28 -4.36 15.32
N ASP A 80 7.21 -3.89 14.71
CA ASP A 80 6.44 -2.73 15.22
C ASP A 80 5.06 -3.19 15.71
N PRO A 81 4.85 -3.29 17.03
CA PRO A 81 3.56 -3.70 17.58
C PRO A 81 2.42 -2.74 17.18
N ARG A 82 2.72 -1.48 16.81
CA ARG A 82 1.71 -0.52 16.35
C ARG A 82 1.18 -0.84 14.95
N ALA A 83 1.78 -1.80 14.25
CA ALA A 83 1.28 -2.29 12.97
C ALA A 83 -0.07 -3.03 13.11
N ASP A 84 -0.46 -3.44 14.33
CA ASP A 84 -1.79 -3.96 14.68
C ASP A 84 -2.93 -2.98 14.35
N ARG A 85 -2.63 -1.69 14.20
CA ARG A 85 -3.59 -0.67 13.75
C ARG A 85 -3.96 -0.83 12.27
N GLY A 86 -3.25 -1.66 11.52
CA GLY A 86 -3.42 -1.82 10.09
C GLY A 86 -3.09 -0.55 9.29
N CYS A 87 -3.89 -0.23 8.29
CA CYS A 87 -3.76 0.97 7.47
C CYS A 87 -4.90 1.95 7.74
N LEU A 88 -4.56 3.21 8.06
CA LEU A 88 -5.57 4.25 8.31
C LEU A 88 -6.56 4.37 7.15
N MET A 89 -6.08 4.33 5.89
CA MET A 89 -6.93 4.43 4.71
C MET A 89 -7.88 3.23 4.56
N VAL A 90 -7.38 2.00 4.72
CA VAL A 90 -8.20 0.78 4.62
C VAL A 90 -9.25 0.75 5.74
N ASN A 91 -8.87 1.16 6.96
CA ASN A 91 -9.81 1.28 8.07
C ASN A 91 -10.92 2.30 7.75
N THR A 92 -10.53 3.47 7.22
CA THR A 92 -11.48 4.54 6.82
C THR A 92 -12.43 4.07 5.71
N ILE A 93 -11.93 3.33 4.72
CA ILE A 93 -12.76 2.75 3.66
C ILE A 93 -13.77 1.77 4.26
N GLY A 94 -13.36 0.93 5.21
CA GLY A 94 -14.24 -0.01 5.90
C GLY A 94 -15.32 0.69 6.74
N GLU A 95 -14.98 1.80 7.39
CA GLU A 95 -15.90 2.56 8.25
C GLU A 95 -16.90 3.41 7.45
N LEU A 96 -16.41 4.17 6.47
CA LEU A 96 -17.15 5.24 5.80
C LEU A 96 -17.40 5.02 4.30
N GLY A 97 -16.64 4.14 3.63
CA GLY A 97 -16.60 4.06 2.17
C GLY A 97 -17.96 3.81 1.52
N ALA A 98 -18.85 3.02 2.15
CA ALA A 98 -20.19 2.75 1.63
C ALA A 98 -21.18 3.90 1.82
N ARG A 99 -20.90 4.85 2.73
CA ARG A 99 -21.84 5.90 3.15
C ARG A 99 -21.40 7.32 2.76
N ASP A 100 -20.13 7.48 2.47
CA ASP A 100 -19.50 8.77 2.18
C ASP A 100 -18.81 8.76 0.82
N PRO A 101 -19.42 9.40 -0.20
CA PRO A 101 -18.87 9.44 -1.56
C PRO A 101 -17.44 10.01 -1.63
N ARG A 102 -17.11 10.99 -0.77
CA ARG A 102 -15.75 11.56 -0.71
C ARG A 102 -14.73 10.54 -0.22
N THR A 103 -15.08 9.75 0.80
CA THR A 103 -14.21 8.66 1.27
C THR A 103 -14.06 7.57 0.20
N ALA A 104 -15.12 7.24 -0.54
CA ALA A 104 -15.07 6.29 -1.64
C ALA A 104 -14.13 6.77 -2.76
N GLU A 105 -14.18 8.05 -3.11
CA GLU A 105 -13.30 8.67 -4.12
C GLU A 105 -11.83 8.60 -3.69
N VAL A 106 -11.52 9.04 -2.46
CA VAL A 106 -10.16 9.00 -1.91
C VAL A 106 -9.66 7.56 -1.78
N GLY A 107 -10.53 6.63 -1.38
CA GLY A 107 -10.23 5.20 -1.31
C GLY A 107 -9.92 4.60 -2.68
N THR A 108 -10.65 5.02 -3.71
CA THR A 108 -10.38 4.63 -5.09
C THR A 108 -9.01 5.11 -5.55
N ALA A 109 -8.69 6.38 -5.34
CA ALA A 109 -7.39 6.96 -5.68
C ALA A 109 -6.24 6.29 -4.91
N TYR A 110 -6.47 5.96 -3.62
CA TYR A 110 -5.52 5.22 -2.81
C TYR A 110 -5.23 3.82 -3.37
N ARG A 111 -6.28 3.05 -3.69
CA ARG A 111 -6.14 1.72 -4.31
C ARG A 111 -5.42 1.82 -5.65
N GLU A 112 -5.76 2.81 -6.45
CA GLU A 112 -5.15 3.06 -7.76
C GLU A 112 -3.66 3.33 -7.65
N SER A 113 -3.20 4.08 -6.63
CA SER A 113 -1.77 4.34 -6.43
C SER A 113 -0.93 3.07 -6.22
N PHE A 114 -1.48 2.03 -5.57
CA PHE A 114 -0.85 0.71 -5.48
C PHE A 114 -0.86 -0.01 -6.82
N ARG A 115 -2.02 -0.02 -7.50
CA ARG A 115 -2.15 -0.67 -8.80
C ARG A 115 -1.17 -0.12 -9.83
N GLU A 116 -1.02 1.21 -9.88
CA GLU A 116 -0.05 1.88 -10.73
C GLU A 116 1.39 1.56 -10.36
N ALA A 117 1.73 1.56 -9.07
CA ALA A 117 3.08 1.27 -8.61
C ALA A 117 3.49 -0.18 -8.94
N PHE A 118 2.65 -1.17 -8.62
CA PHE A 118 2.90 -2.56 -9.01
C PHE A 118 2.92 -2.72 -10.53
N GLY A 119 2.02 -2.04 -11.24
CA GLY A 119 1.97 -2.03 -12.70
C GLY A 119 3.24 -1.48 -13.33
N ALA A 120 3.79 -0.40 -12.79
CA ALA A 120 5.06 0.17 -13.25
C ALA A 120 6.21 -0.81 -13.08
N ALA A 121 6.40 -1.39 -11.87
CA ALA A 121 7.46 -2.36 -11.62
C ALA A 121 7.34 -3.62 -12.49
N LEU A 122 6.11 -4.16 -12.64
CA LEU A 122 5.87 -5.33 -13.48
C LEU A 122 6.04 -5.04 -14.98
N SER A 123 5.72 -3.83 -15.43
CA SER A 123 5.96 -3.42 -16.83
C SER A 123 7.45 -3.34 -17.13
N GLN A 124 8.25 -2.79 -16.20
CA GLN A 124 9.71 -2.80 -16.31
C GLN A 124 10.27 -4.23 -16.34
N ALA A 125 9.78 -5.11 -15.46
CA ALA A 125 10.14 -6.52 -15.46
C ALA A 125 9.78 -7.21 -16.79
N ALA A 126 8.63 -6.89 -17.38
CA ALA A 126 8.22 -7.44 -18.67
C ALA A 126 9.12 -6.92 -19.82
N CYS A 127 9.50 -5.65 -19.81
CA CYS A 127 10.43 -5.09 -20.79
C CYS A 127 11.83 -5.73 -20.70
N LYS A 128 12.25 -6.17 -19.50
CA LYS A 128 13.50 -6.90 -19.27
C LYS A 128 13.40 -8.40 -19.64
N GLY A 129 12.19 -8.90 -19.90
CA GLY A 129 11.91 -10.32 -20.16
C GLY A 129 11.83 -11.18 -18.91
N ASP A 130 11.77 -10.58 -17.72
CA ASP A 130 11.71 -11.29 -16.44
C ASP A 130 10.32 -11.89 -16.17
N VAL A 131 9.24 -11.26 -16.69
CA VAL A 131 7.86 -11.77 -16.60
C VAL A 131 7.17 -11.66 -17.95
N ASP A 132 6.15 -12.49 -18.18
CA ASP A 132 5.32 -12.35 -19.38
C ASP A 132 4.30 -11.19 -19.25
N ALA A 133 3.87 -10.65 -20.39
CA ALA A 133 2.95 -9.51 -20.44
C ALA A 133 1.57 -9.81 -19.83
N ALA A 134 1.10 -11.05 -19.85
CA ALA A 134 -0.18 -11.43 -19.25
C ALA A 134 -0.08 -11.43 -17.73
N ARG A 135 1.02 -11.91 -17.18
CA ARG A 135 1.33 -11.87 -15.74
C ARG A 135 1.52 -10.44 -15.26
N SER A 136 2.21 -9.60 -16.03
CA SER A 136 2.39 -8.18 -15.71
C SER A 136 1.03 -7.48 -15.47
N ARG A 137 0.08 -7.64 -16.38
CA ARG A 137 -1.25 -7.01 -16.25
C ARG A 137 -2.05 -7.54 -15.06
N ARG A 138 -2.12 -8.87 -14.89
CA ARG A 138 -2.91 -9.49 -13.81
C ARG A 138 -2.26 -9.34 -12.44
N GLY A 139 -0.93 -9.34 -12.41
CA GLY A 139 -0.15 -9.22 -11.19
C GLY A 139 -0.41 -7.92 -10.44
N ALA A 140 -0.53 -6.80 -11.15
CA ALA A 140 -0.81 -5.51 -10.51
C ALA A 140 -2.15 -5.51 -9.75
N GLU A 141 -3.22 -6.05 -10.36
CA GLU A 141 -4.53 -6.18 -9.70
C GLU A 141 -4.47 -7.12 -8.49
N LEU A 142 -3.84 -8.29 -8.67
CA LEU A 142 -3.73 -9.30 -7.62
C LEU A 142 -2.95 -8.75 -6.42
N LEU A 143 -1.76 -8.18 -6.64
CA LEU A 143 -0.91 -7.64 -5.58
C LEU A 143 -1.57 -6.47 -4.86
N THR A 144 -2.32 -5.64 -5.58
CA THR A 144 -3.12 -4.58 -4.96
C THR A 144 -4.18 -5.16 -4.03
N ALA A 145 -4.95 -6.15 -4.48
CA ALA A 145 -5.99 -6.78 -3.66
C ALA A 145 -5.39 -7.47 -2.42
N ILE A 146 -4.29 -8.19 -2.59
CA ILE A 146 -3.55 -8.82 -1.48
C ILE A 146 -3.09 -7.77 -0.47
N THR A 147 -2.49 -6.68 -0.94
CA THR A 147 -2.00 -5.60 -0.05
C THR A 147 -3.14 -4.98 0.78
N MET A 148 -4.32 -4.77 0.17
CA MET A 148 -5.49 -4.29 0.92
C MET A 148 -5.92 -5.32 1.99
N GLY A 149 -5.93 -6.62 1.65
CA GLY A 149 -6.24 -7.72 2.57
C GLY A 149 -5.22 -7.83 3.71
N LEU A 150 -3.92 -7.68 3.44
CA LEU A 150 -2.87 -7.71 4.46
C LEU A 150 -3.05 -6.67 5.56
N PHE A 151 -3.52 -5.47 5.23
CA PHE A 151 -3.80 -4.45 6.24
C PHE A 151 -4.99 -4.82 7.13
N VAL A 152 -5.93 -5.61 6.65
CA VAL A 152 -7.03 -6.17 7.45
C VAL A 152 -6.51 -7.32 8.32
N THR A 153 -5.74 -8.24 7.75
CA THR A 153 -5.12 -9.37 8.46
C THR A 153 -4.26 -8.88 9.62
N ALA A 154 -3.45 -7.85 9.41
CA ALA A 154 -2.60 -7.26 10.45
C ALA A 154 -3.38 -6.76 11.69
N ARG A 155 -4.64 -6.39 11.53
CA ARG A 155 -5.53 -6.02 12.66
C ARG A 155 -6.06 -7.21 13.43
N ILE A 156 -5.93 -8.40 12.89
CA ILE A 156 -6.38 -9.65 13.51
C ILE A 156 -5.17 -10.35 14.13
N ASP A 157 -4.12 -10.54 13.34
CA ASP A 157 -2.89 -11.22 13.73
C ASP A 157 -1.69 -10.71 12.91
N LEU A 158 -0.72 -10.10 13.61
CA LEU A 158 0.50 -9.60 12.97
C LEU A 158 1.42 -10.73 12.48
N ALA A 159 1.44 -11.87 13.17
CA ALA A 159 2.27 -13.00 12.76
C ALA A 159 1.74 -13.61 11.46
N ASP A 160 0.43 -13.83 11.37
CA ASP A 160 -0.23 -14.31 10.15
C ASP A 160 -0.01 -13.32 8.98
N ALA A 161 -0.19 -12.02 9.22
CA ALA A 161 0.08 -11.01 8.19
C ALA A 161 1.53 -11.04 7.68
N ALA A 162 2.50 -11.27 8.56
CA ALA A 162 3.90 -11.39 8.18
C ALA A 162 4.16 -12.67 7.37
N GLU A 163 3.57 -13.81 7.75
CA GLU A 163 3.68 -15.06 7.00
C GLU A 163 3.07 -14.94 5.60
N VAL A 164 1.92 -14.28 5.47
CA VAL A 164 1.31 -14.01 4.16
C VAL A 164 2.20 -13.11 3.31
N CYS A 165 2.85 -12.09 3.90
CA CYS A 165 3.83 -11.27 3.17
C CYS A 165 4.99 -12.11 2.61
N ASP A 166 5.55 -13.03 3.41
CA ASP A 166 6.63 -13.91 2.95
C ASP A 166 6.17 -14.84 1.83
N ALA A 167 4.97 -15.38 1.96
CA ALA A 167 4.38 -16.23 0.91
C ALA A 167 4.19 -15.46 -0.39
N VAL A 168 3.71 -14.21 -0.34
CA VAL A 168 3.56 -13.35 -1.52
C VAL A 168 4.93 -12.99 -2.11
N ALA A 169 5.93 -12.68 -1.29
CA ALA A 169 7.28 -12.39 -1.75
C ALA A 169 7.87 -13.61 -2.49
N ALA A 170 7.71 -14.82 -1.95
CA ALA A 170 8.16 -16.05 -2.57
C ALA A 170 7.42 -16.34 -3.89
N GLU A 171 6.10 -16.15 -3.94
CA GLU A 171 5.31 -16.30 -5.16
C GLU A 171 5.76 -15.31 -6.24
N VAL A 172 5.93 -14.03 -5.91
CA VAL A 172 6.40 -13.00 -6.84
C VAL A 172 7.80 -13.31 -7.35
N ALA A 173 8.72 -13.78 -6.50
CA ALA A 173 10.05 -14.21 -6.91
C ALA A 173 9.99 -15.35 -7.93
N SER A 174 9.01 -16.26 -7.81
CA SER A 174 8.80 -17.38 -8.75
C SER A 174 8.31 -16.94 -10.14
N TRP A 175 7.81 -15.69 -10.26
CA TRP A 175 7.31 -15.16 -11.53
C TRP A 175 8.40 -14.87 -12.54
N ARG A 176 9.65 -14.83 -12.13
CA ARG A 176 10.77 -14.71 -13.07
C ARG A 176 10.71 -15.83 -14.09
N ALA A 177 10.62 -15.45 -15.34
CA ALA A 177 10.73 -16.39 -16.43
C ALA A 177 12.03 -17.21 -16.21
N ARG A 178 11.94 -18.52 -16.16
CA ARG A 178 13.13 -19.35 -16.23
C ARG A 178 13.80 -18.93 -17.53
N VAL A 179 14.97 -18.29 -17.41
CA VAL A 179 15.75 -17.85 -18.57
C VAL A 179 15.94 -19.09 -19.43
N ASN A 180 15.15 -19.22 -20.50
CA ASN A 180 15.33 -20.30 -21.46
C ASN A 180 16.62 -19.98 -22.21
N PRO A 181 17.70 -20.77 -22.09
CA PRO A 181 19.01 -20.48 -22.69
C PRO A 181 18.93 -20.21 -24.20
N THR A 182 17.88 -20.72 -24.84
CA THR A 182 17.61 -20.54 -26.26
C THR A 182 17.23 -19.12 -26.66
N ASN A 183 16.53 -18.37 -25.77
CA ASN A 183 16.13 -16.97 -26.06
C ASN A 183 17.31 -16.00 -25.91
N ARG A 184 18.24 -16.27 -25.01
CA ARG A 184 19.46 -15.46 -24.83
C ARG A 184 20.36 -15.52 -26.08
N ARG A 185 20.52 -16.70 -26.69
CA ARG A 185 21.29 -16.88 -27.93
C ARG A 185 20.65 -16.20 -29.14
N ARG A 186 19.30 -16.08 -29.17
CA ARG A 186 18.60 -15.41 -30.26
C ARG A 186 18.75 -13.87 -30.16
N ALA A 187 18.64 -13.30 -28.96
CA ALA A 187 18.85 -11.87 -28.74
C ALA A 187 20.30 -11.43 -28.93
N GLU A 188 21.28 -12.29 -28.68
CA GLU A 188 22.70 -12.06 -28.96
C GLU A 188 23.05 -12.21 -30.45
N ALA A 189 22.32 -13.05 -31.17
CA ALA A 189 22.50 -13.24 -32.64
C ALA A 189 21.88 -12.07 -33.45
N GLU A 190 20.81 -11.42 -32.96
CA GLU A 190 20.18 -10.26 -33.59
C GLU A 190 20.96 -8.94 -33.38
N LYS A 191 21.94 -8.95 -32.47
CA LYS A 191 22.81 -7.77 -32.20
C LYS A 191 24.16 -7.81 -32.94
N ARG A 192 24.39 -8.84 -33.79
CA ARG A 192 25.57 -8.97 -34.65
C ARG A 192 25.22 -8.71 -36.10
#